data_5b569ab7deb72afce51b42ee8469ce05
#
_entry.id   5b569ab7deb72afce51b42ee8469ce05
#
_cell.length_a   1.000
_cell.length_b   1.000
_cell.length_c   1.000
_cell.angle_alpha   90.00
_cell.angle_beta   90.00
_cell.angle_gamma   90.00
#
_symmetry.space_group_name_H-M   'P 1'
#
loop_
_entity.id
_entity.type
_entity.pdbx_description
1 polymer ?
#
loop_
_entity_poly.entity_id
_entity_poly.type
_entity_poly.pdbx_seq_one_letter_code
_entity_poly.pdbx_strand_id
1 'polypeptide(L)'
;GTGVFGGVRAYKNDENGKLYLFRPYDHYRRFLNSCKMMLMEFDETPESLTKLTIDLLKKSGFSEDVYIRPLAYKSSEMIGVKLHDVEADFSIVALPFGKYVANDTNAHVTISSWRRLDDNVIPARGKISGAYANSAFIKTDAMRSGFDEALVLTQAGHLSEGSAENVFIVRDGVLITPSVTENILEGITRRSVMELAAAELGIEVVERPIDRTEVYICDELFMTGTAAQVTAITKVDHRPVGNGEMGPVAAKLRDLFFDIVRAKNPKYSAWNIEV
;
A
#
# COMPACT_ATOMS: atom_id res chain seq x y z
N GLY A 1 -11.82 1.88 16.84
CA GLY A 1 -12.00 1.53 15.43
C GLY A 1 -12.08 2.74 14.51
N THR A 2 -12.39 3.94 15.05
CA THR A 2 -12.61 5.17 14.27
C THR A 2 -11.32 5.92 13.89
N GLY A 3 -10.14 5.46 14.33
CA GLY A 3 -8.87 6.07 13.97
C GLY A 3 -8.57 5.94 12.47
N VAL A 4 -7.76 6.86 11.96
CA VAL A 4 -7.24 6.89 10.59
C VAL A 4 -5.73 6.82 10.67
N PHE A 5 -5.08 6.08 9.80
CA PHE A 5 -3.62 6.05 9.77
C PHE A 5 -3.05 6.17 8.35
N GLY A 6 -1.80 6.59 8.29
CA GLY A 6 -1.00 6.58 7.08
C GLY A 6 0.11 5.55 7.13
N GLY A 7 0.80 5.38 6.04
CA GLY A 7 2.08 4.70 5.95
C GLY A 7 2.90 5.39 4.90
N VAL A 8 3.95 6.09 5.33
CA VAL A 8 4.95 6.73 4.48
C VAL A 8 6.28 6.03 4.72
N ARG A 9 7.19 6.08 3.77
CA ARG A 9 8.51 5.51 3.96
C ARG A 9 9.59 6.48 3.52
N ALA A 10 10.65 6.55 4.32
CA ALA A 10 11.91 7.18 3.95
C ALA A 10 12.92 6.08 3.62
N TYR A 11 13.60 6.25 2.50
CA TYR A 11 14.59 5.29 2.00
C TYR A 11 15.98 5.89 2.06
N LYS A 12 16.93 5.11 2.53
CA LYS A 12 18.34 5.50 2.51
C LYS A 12 18.90 5.33 1.10
N ASN A 13 19.56 6.36 0.60
CA ASN A 13 20.40 6.26 -0.57
C ASN A 13 21.82 5.89 -0.12
N ASP A 14 22.29 4.71 -0.54
CA ASP A 14 23.58 4.18 -0.12
C ASP A 14 24.79 4.92 -0.75
N GLU A 15 24.56 5.68 -1.83
CA GLU A 15 25.62 6.44 -2.52
C GLU A 15 25.96 7.75 -1.80
N ASN A 16 24.97 8.44 -1.23
CA ASN A 16 25.17 9.72 -0.55
C ASN A 16 24.83 9.70 0.95
N GLY A 17 24.31 8.57 1.46
CA GLY A 17 23.98 8.38 2.86
C GLY A 17 22.72 9.09 3.35
N LYS A 18 22.01 9.82 2.50
CA LYS A 18 20.83 10.60 2.84
C LYS A 18 19.55 9.78 2.82
N LEU A 19 18.55 10.24 3.56
CA LEU A 19 17.19 9.69 3.54
C LEU A 19 16.29 10.50 2.60
N TYR A 20 15.40 9.80 1.89
CA TYR A 20 14.43 10.39 0.98
C TYR A 20 13.03 9.90 1.27
N LEU A 21 12.10 10.81 1.58
CA LEU A 21 10.68 10.53 1.71
C LEU A 21 10.06 10.33 0.34
N PHE A 22 9.41 9.20 0.12
CA PHE A 22 8.76 8.90 -1.15
C PHE A 22 7.31 9.38 -1.18
N ARG A 23 6.98 10.30 -2.10
CA ARG A 23 5.65 10.88 -2.37
C ARG A 23 4.89 11.31 -1.10
N PRO A 24 5.52 12.01 -0.14
CA PRO A 24 4.87 12.33 1.14
C PRO A 24 3.61 13.17 0.98
N TYR A 25 3.56 14.12 0.02
CA TYR A 25 2.39 14.95 -0.24
C TYR A 25 1.17 14.10 -0.65
N ASP A 26 1.35 13.07 -1.48
CA ASP A 26 0.28 12.18 -1.89
C ASP A 26 -0.21 11.33 -0.71
N HIS A 27 0.70 10.86 0.12
CA HIS A 27 0.38 10.12 1.34
C HIS A 27 -0.42 10.97 2.33
N TYR A 28 0.01 12.21 2.56
CA TYR A 28 -0.67 13.11 3.50
C TYR A 28 -2.00 13.63 2.95
N ARG A 29 -2.11 13.87 1.65
CA ARG A 29 -3.40 14.17 1.01
C ARG A 29 -4.41 13.04 1.24
N ARG A 30 -4.01 11.78 1.02
CA ARG A 30 -4.87 10.62 1.30
C ARG A 30 -5.19 10.49 2.79
N PHE A 31 -4.23 10.74 3.67
CA PHE A 31 -4.44 10.73 5.12
C PHE A 31 -5.51 11.77 5.54
N LEU A 32 -5.38 13.01 5.10
CA LEU A 32 -6.35 14.08 5.39
C LEU A 32 -7.73 13.78 4.77
N ASN A 33 -7.79 13.20 3.56
CA ASN A 33 -9.05 12.74 2.98
C ASN A 33 -9.70 11.64 3.82
N SER A 34 -8.92 10.72 4.37
CA SER A 34 -9.43 9.69 5.30
C SER A 34 -9.93 10.31 6.61
N CYS A 35 -9.23 11.33 7.14
CA CYS A 35 -9.68 12.11 8.30
C CYS A 35 -11.02 12.80 8.01
N LYS A 36 -11.16 13.44 6.85
CA LYS A 36 -12.41 14.08 6.43
C LYS A 36 -13.60 13.12 6.39
N MET A 37 -13.40 11.87 5.91
CA MET A 37 -14.46 10.84 5.93
C MET A 37 -14.89 10.50 7.37
N MET A 38 -13.99 10.62 8.35
CA MET A 38 -14.24 10.34 9.76
C MET A 38 -14.60 11.59 10.57
N LEU A 39 -14.93 12.71 9.88
CA LEU A 39 -15.23 14.00 10.51
C LEU A 39 -14.14 14.43 11.51
N MET A 40 -12.88 14.27 11.11
CA MET A 40 -11.71 14.80 11.81
C MET A 40 -11.17 15.95 10.98
N GLU A 41 -11.23 17.15 11.55
CA GLU A 41 -10.77 18.38 10.92
C GLU A 41 -9.44 18.81 11.57
N PHE A 42 -8.48 19.17 10.74
CA PHE A 42 -7.16 19.64 11.13
C PHE A 42 -6.78 20.83 10.24
N ASP A 43 -6.06 21.81 10.80
CA ASP A 43 -5.52 22.95 10.05
C ASP A 43 -4.29 22.56 9.21
N GLU A 44 -3.77 21.34 9.39
CA GLU A 44 -2.61 20.82 8.70
C GLU A 44 -2.87 20.60 7.21
N THR A 45 -1.83 20.89 6.43
CA THR A 45 -1.76 20.59 5.00
C THR A 45 -0.80 19.43 4.73
N PRO A 46 -0.82 18.84 3.53
CA PRO A 46 0.18 17.85 3.15
C PRO A 46 1.62 18.37 3.32
N GLU A 47 1.84 19.68 3.07
CA GLU A 47 3.12 20.35 3.18
C GLU A 47 3.56 20.48 4.64
N SER A 48 2.68 20.94 5.54
CA SER A 48 2.98 21.08 6.96
C SER A 48 3.28 19.72 7.61
N LEU A 49 2.47 18.69 7.32
CA LEU A 49 2.69 17.31 7.79
C LEU A 49 4.01 16.73 7.27
N THR A 50 4.36 17.01 6.00
CA THR A 50 5.65 16.60 5.43
C THR A 50 6.82 17.27 6.18
N LYS A 51 6.71 18.57 6.46
CA LYS A 51 7.72 19.30 7.23
C LYS A 51 7.87 18.72 8.64
N LEU A 52 6.78 18.50 9.35
CA LEU A 52 6.79 17.85 10.67
C LEU A 52 7.48 16.48 10.63
N THR A 53 7.25 15.72 9.57
CA THR A 53 7.90 14.42 9.38
C THR A 53 9.40 14.55 9.17
N ILE A 54 9.85 15.51 8.35
CA ILE A 54 11.27 15.79 8.13
C ILE A 54 11.94 16.19 9.44
N ASP A 55 11.32 17.10 10.20
CA ASP A 55 11.85 17.56 11.50
C ASP A 55 11.93 16.41 12.50
N LEU A 56 10.94 15.51 12.53
CA LEU A 56 10.96 14.28 13.34
C LEU A 56 12.13 13.37 12.95
N LEU A 57 12.32 13.10 11.67
CA LEU A 57 13.38 12.20 11.17
C LEU A 57 14.77 12.79 11.46
N LYS A 58 14.98 14.10 11.27
CA LYS A 58 16.22 14.78 11.60
C LYS A 58 16.56 14.70 13.09
N LYS A 59 15.58 14.93 13.96
CA LYS A 59 15.76 14.82 15.41
C LYS A 59 16.03 13.39 15.87
N SER A 60 15.47 12.40 15.18
CA SER A 60 15.62 10.99 15.52
C SER A 60 16.95 10.38 15.05
N GLY A 61 17.64 11.00 14.09
CA GLY A 61 18.98 10.60 13.64
C GLY A 61 19.02 9.21 12.95
N PHE A 62 17.95 8.81 12.27
CA PHE A 62 17.93 7.53 11.55
C PHE A 62 18.96 7.50 10.42
N SER A 63 19.65 6.36 10.27
CA SER A 63 20.65 6.09 9.23
C SER A 63 20.29 4.92 8.33
N GLU A 64 19.04 4.45 8.37
CA GLU A 64 18.49 3.31 7.65
C GLU A 64 17.08 3.60 7.13
N ASP A 65 16.49 2.69 6.39
CA ASP A 65 15.10 2.81 5.90
C ASP A 65 14.13 2.95 7.10
N VAL A 66 13.21 3.91 7.00
CA VAL A 66 12.29 4.26 8.11
C VAL A 66 10.85 4.18 7.62
N TYR A 67 9.99 3.55 8.42
CA TYR A 67 8.54 3.60 8.26
C TYR A 67 7.96 4.68 9.14
N ILE A 68 7.09 5.50 8.58
CA ILE A 68 6.42 6.61 9.25
C ILE A 68 4.93 6.32 9.30
N ARG A 69 4.36 6.36 10.51
CA ARG A 69 2.95 6.12 10.82
C ARG A 69 2.28 7.37 11.36
N PRO A 70 1.69 8.24 10.53
CA PRO A 70 0.70 9.20 11.03
C PRO A 70 -0.56 8.43 11.47
N LEU A 71 -1.11 8.83 12.61
CA LEU A 71 -2.31 8.25 13.21
C LEU A 71 -3.19 9.40 13.73
N ALA A 72 -4.40 9.52 13.23
CA ALA A 72 -5.43 10.42 13.76
C ALA A 72 -6.49 9.62 14.50
N TYR A 73 -7.04 10.20 15.56
CA TYR A 73 -8.03 9.54 16.42
C TYR A 73 -8.98 10.54 17.05
N LYS A 74 -10.14 10.06 17.49
CA LYS A 74 -11.05 10.86 18.31
C LYS A 74 -10.51 10.92 19.73
N SER A 75 -10.29 12.14 20.24
CA SER A 75 -9.57 12.39 21.51
C SER A 75 -10.48 12.77 22.68
N SER A 76 -11.76 13.07 22.45
CA SER A 76 -12.69 13.37 23.54
C SER A 76 -12.87 12.18 24.49
N GLU A 77 -12.82 12.43 25.79
CA GLU A 77 -13.02 11.42 26.85
C GLU A 77 -14.52 11.13 27.04
N MET A 78 -15.12 10.42 26.07
CA MET A 78 -16.54 10.06 26.12
C MET A 78 -16.78 8.66 25.58
N ILE A 79 -17.82 8.00 26.06
CA ILE A 79 -18.31 6.72 25.54
C ILE A 79 -19.43 7.00 24.53
N GLY A 80 -19.26 6.49 23.30
CA GLY A 80 -20.24 6.64 22.24
C GLY A 80 -19.69 6.25 20.88
N VAL A 81 -20.57 6.23 19.86
CA VAL A 81 -20.21 5.82 18.48
C VAL A 81 -20.35 6.94 17.45
N LYS A 82 -20.74 8.14 17.88
CA LYS A 82 -20.89 9.30 16.98
C LYS A 82 -19.53 9.82 16.52
N LEU A 83 -19.48 10.40 15.34
CA LEU A 83 -18.27 11.02 14.76
C LEU A 83 -18.27 12.56 14.88
N HIS A 84 -19.46 13.18 14.94
CA HIS A 84 -19.63 14.63 15.06
C HIS A 84 -19.54 15.10 16.52
N ASP A 85 -19.24 16.37 16.75
CA ASP A 85 -19.07 16.98 18.09
C ASP A 85 -18.12 16.16 19.00
N VAL A 86 -17.04 15.68 18.44
CA VAL A 86 -16.00 14.91 19.11
C VAL A 86 -14.67 15.43 18.64
N GLU A 87 -13.83 15.85 19.58
CA GLU A 87 -12.48 16.32 19.29
C GLU A 87 -11.62 15.24 18.60
N ALA A 88 -10.66 15.67 17.83
CA ALA A 88 -9.71 14.80 17.15
C ALA A 88 -8.29 15.30 17.39
N ASP A 89 -7.35 14.37 17.44
CA ASP A 89 -5.93 14.65 17.56
C ASP A 89 -5.14 13.70 16.66
N PHE A 90 -3.85 13.96 16.44
CA PHE A 90 -3.00 13.06 15.67
C PHE A 90 -1.60 12.94 16.25
N SER A 91 -0.94 11.85 15.90
CA SER A 91 0.48 11.62 16.20
C SER A 91 1.22 11.11 14.95
N ILE A 92 2.53 11.34 14.90
CA ILE A 92 3.39 10.77 13.87
C ILE A 92 4.49 9.96 14.57
N VAL A 93 4.55 8.67 14.27
CA VAL A 93 5.56 7.75 14.80
C VAL A 93 6.48 7.33 13.67
N ALA A 94 7.79 7.30 13.93
CA ALA A 94 8.79 6.81 12.99
C ALA A 94 9.62 5.68 13.65
N LEU A 95 9.90 4.62 12.87
CA LEU A 95 10.67 3.46 13.32
C LEU A 95 11.50 2.88 12.19
N PRO A 96 12.66 2.27 12.47
CA PRO A 96 13.41 1.52 11.49
C PRO A 96 12.55 0.40 10.90
N PHE A 97 12.64 0.18 9.59
CA PHE A 97 11.76 -0.78 8.95
C PHE A 97 12.43 -1.44 7.73
N GLY A 98 12.75 -2.71 7.89
CA GLY A 98 13.30 -3.54 6.84
C GLY A 98 12.25 -4.12 5.87
N LYS A 99 12.46 -5.37 5.45
CA LYS A 99 11.51 -6.11 4.59
C LYS A 99 10.26 -6.50 5.37
N TYR A 100 9.09 -6.26 4.77
CA TYR A 100 7.78 -6.63 5.32
C TYR A 100 7.35 -8.05 4.93
N VAL A 101 7.52 -8.40 3.65
CA VAL A 101 7.29 -9.75 3.15
C VAL A 101 8.64 -10.44 3.07
N ALA A 102 8.79 -11.57 3.74
CA ALA A 102 10.06 -12.30 3.78
C ALA A 102 10.48 -12.76 2.38
N ASN A 103 9.52 -13.26 1.59
CA ASN A 103 9.69 -13.78 0.24
C ASN A 103 9.18 -12.76 -0.80
N ASP A 104 9.87 -11.62 -0.95
CA ASP A 104 9.43 -10.52 -1.82
C ASP A 104 9.59 -10.78 -3.34
N THR A 105 10.25 -11.88 -3.71
CA THR A 105 10.45 -12.29 -5.11
C THR A 105 9.69 -13.55 -5.51
N ASN A 106 9.14 -14.30 -4.54
CA ASN A 106 8.51 -15.60 -4.78
C ASN A 106 7.41 -15.93 -3.77
N ALA A 107 6.58 -14.96 -3.42
CA ALA A 107 5.51 -15.14 -2.44
C ALA A 107 4.52 -16.24 -2.89
N HIS A 108 4.15 -17.10 -1.92
CA HIS A 108 3.11 -18.09 -2.06
C HIS A 108 1.86 -17.62 -1.31
N VAL A 109 0.79 -17.33 -2.01
CA VAL A 109 -0.42 -16.77 -1.46
C VAL A 109 -1.62 -17.69 -1.58
N THR A 110 -2.67 -17.45 -0.81
CA THR A 110 -3.96 -18.13 -0.94
C THR A 110 -5.07 -17.12 -1.22
N ILE A 111 -6.19 -17.58 -1.77
CA ILE A 111 -7.42 -16.76 -1.84
C ILE A 111 -8.19 -16.98 -0.54
N SER A 112 -8.32 -15.91 0.24
CA SER A 112 -9.00 -15.92 1.54
C SER A 112 -10.47 -16.35 1.44
N SER A 113 -10.96 -17.05 2.46
CA SER A 113 -12.39 -17.28 2.67
C SER A 113 -13.12 -16.02 3.16
N TRP A 114 -12.41 -15.11 3.85
CA TRP A 114 -12.93 -13.81 4.20
C TRP A 114 -13.14 -12.94 2.95
N ARG A 115 -14.16 -12.10 2.98
CA ARG A 115 -14.45 -11.14 1.92
C ARG A 115 -13.99 -9.74 2.30
N ARG A 116 -13.65 -8.94 1.30
CA ARG A 116 -13.36 -7.52 1.51
C ARG A 116 -14.62 -6.81 1.99
N LEU A 117 -14.43 -5.87 2.93
CA LEU A 117 -15.51 -4.99 3.37
C LEU A 117 -15.95 -4.09 2.21
N ASP A 118 -17.26 -4.00 2.01
CA ASP A 118 -17.82 -3.09 1.02
C ASP A 118 -17.70 -1.63 1.48
N ASP A 119 -17.61 -0.72 0.51
CA ASP A 119 -17.46 0.73 0.77
C ASP A 119 -18.60 1.29 1.65
N ASN A 120 -19.80 0.70 1.55
CA ASN A 120 -20.97 1.04 2.38
C ASN A 120 -20.91 0.48 3.83
N VAL A 121 -19.94 -0.39 4.13
CA VAL A 121 -19.71 -0.94 5.48
C VAL A 121 -18.64 -0.12 6.19
N ILE A 122 -17.45 -0.04 5.58
CA ILE A 122 -16.36 0.86 5.99
C ILE A 122 -15.70 1.35 4.69
N PRO A 123 -15.63 2.68 4.44
CA PRO A 123 -15.10 3.23 3.20
C PRO A 123 -13.70 2.71 2.87
N ALA A 124 -13.57 1.98 1.77
CA ALA A 124 -12.30 1.37 1.35
C ALA A 124 -11.24 2.42 0.96
N ARG A 125 -11.67 3.60 0.46
CA ARG A 125 -10.79 4.74 0.15
C ARG A 125 -10.14 5.34 1.38
N GLY A 126 -10.79 5.19 2.55
CA GLY A 126 -10.26 5.64 3.83
C GLY A 126 -9.36 4.59 4.45
N LYS A 127 -8.14 4.98 4.87
CA LYS A 127 -7.26 4.08 5.63
C LYS A 127 -7.67 4.09 7.11
N ILE A 128 -8.86 3.49 7.37
CA ILE A 128 -9.55 3.51 8.68
C ILE A 128 -9.13 2.29 9.50
N SER A 129 -8.71 2.52 10.75
CA SER A 129 -8.17 1.47 11.64
C SER A 129 -9.13 0.30 11.83
N GLY A 130 -10.45 0.56 11.92
CA GLY A 130 -11.47 -0.47 12.10
C GLY A 130 -11.54 -1.49 10.96
N ALA A 131 -11.29 -1.07 9.72
CA ALA A 131 -11.25 -1.96 8.56
C ALA A 131 -10.13 -3.01 8.67
N TYR A 132 -9.05 -2.70 9.41
CA TYR A 132 -7.89 -3.58 9.54
C TYR A 132 -8.12 -4.79 10.46
N ALA A 133 -9.25 -4.85 11.19
CA ALA A 133 -9.67 -6.11 11.83
C ALA A 133 -9.91 -7.20 10.76
N ASN A 134 -10.58 -6.85 9.64
CA ASN A 134 -10.76 -7.76 8.50
C ASN A 134 -9.40 -8.19 7.92
N SER A 135 -8.48 -7.25 7.68
CA SER A 135 -7.12 -7.55 7.22
C SER A 135 -6.36 -8.49 8.16
N ALA A 136 -6.51 -8.31 9.48
CA ALA A 136 -5.84 -9.14 10.48
C ALA A 136 -6.35 -10.58 10.46
N PHE A 137 -7.67 -10.83 10.32
CA PHE A 137 -8.21 -12.17 10.14
C PHE A 137 -7.67 -12.83 8.88
N ILE A 138 -7.73 -12.11 7.74
CA ILE A 138 -7.26 -12.58 6.45
C ILE A 138 -5.78 -13.00 6.53
N LYS A 139 -4.91 -12.11 7.01
CA LYS A 139 -3.47 -12.34 7.12
C LYS A 139 -3.15 -13.49 8.08
N THR A 140 -3.81 -13.52 9.23
CA THR A 140 -3.59 -14.55 10.26
C THR A 140 -3.93 -15.93 9.74
N ASP A 141 -5.08 -16.10 9.10
CA ASP A 141 -5.50 -17.41 8.58
C ASP A 141 -4.57 -17.88 7.45
N ALA A 142 -4.14 -17.00 6.57
CA ALA A 142 -3.16 -17.31 5.54
C ALA A 142 -1.84 -17.81 6.14
N MET A 143 -1.25 -17.04 7.07
CA MET A 143 0.02 -17.38 7.68
C MET A 143 -0.05 -18.68 8.50
N ARG A 144 -1.14 -18.92 9.26
CA ARG A 144 -1.35 -20.17 10.00
C ARG A 144 -1.55 -21.37 9.09
N SER A 145 -1.97 -21.14 7.86
CA SER A 145 -2.11 -22.16 6.80
C SER A 145 -0.84 -22.36 5.97
N GLY A 146 0.26 -21.68 6.30
CA GLY A 146 1.56 -21.83 5.63
C GLY A 146 1.74 -21.00 4.37
N PHE A 147 0.93 -19.95 4.19
CA PHE A 147 1.07 -18.99 3.08
C PHE A 147 1.76 -17.70 3.54
N ASP A 148 2.43 -17.02 2.62
CA ASP A 148 3.08 -15.73 2.91
C ASP A 148 2.07 -14.58 3.02
N GLU A 149 0.97 -14.64 2.24
CA GLU A 149 -0.07 -13.60 2.16
C GLU A 149 -1.38 -14.19 1.62
N ALA A 150 -2.45 -13.38 1.60
CA ALA A 150 -3.72 -13.73 0.98
C ALA A 150 -4.20 -12.69 -0.03
N LEU A 151 -4.85 -13.16 -1.09
CA LEU A 151 -5.69 -12.37 -1.96
C LEU A 151 -7.12 -12.37 -1.42
N VAL A 152 -7.81 -11.24 -1.56
CA VAL A 152 -9.16 -11.06 -1.03
C VAL A 152 -10.11 -10.75 -2.17
N LEU A 153 -11.28 -11.36 -2.14
CA LEU A 153 -12.34 -11.11 -3.11
C LEU A 153 -13.41 -10.17 -2.53
N THR A 154 -14.04 -9.41 -3.39
CA THR A 154 -15.27 -8.65 -3.08
C THR A 154 -16.44 -9.61 -2.80
N GLN A 155 -17.58 -9.08 -2.36
CA GLN A 155 -18.81 -9.87 -2.20
C GLN A 155 -19.29 -10.46 -3.55
N ALA A 156 -19.05 -9.76 -4.67
CA ALA A 156 -19.36 -10.22 -6.01
C ALA A 156 -18.42 -11.34 -6.51
N GLY A 157 -17.31 -11.59 -5.81
CA GLY A 157 -16.34 -12.64 -6.16
C GLY A 157 -15.19 -12.16 -7.05
N HIS A 158 -15.09 -10.86 -7.34
CA HIS A 158 -13.95 -10.29 -8.06
C HIS A 158 -12.76 -10.09 -7.10
N LEU A 159 -11.55 -10.14 -7.64
CA LEU A 159 -10.34 -9.79 -6.93
C LEU A 159 -10.41 -8.34 -6.46
N SER A 160 -10.17 -8.10 -5.18
CA SER A 160 -10.05 -6.77 -4.60
C SER A 160 -8.58 -6.39 -4.45
N GLU A 161 -7.94 -6.87 -3.42
CA GLU A 161 -6.54 -6.57 -3.10
C GLU A 161 -5.93 -7.71 -2.27
N GLY A 162 -4.70 -7.57 -1.76
CA GLY A 162 -4.15 -8.42 -0.71
C GLY A 162 -4.77 -8.10 0.64
N SER A 163 -4.22 -8.66 1.74
CA SER A 163 -4.71 -8.32 3.09
C SER A 163 -4.53 -6.84 3.41
N ALA A 164 -3.46 -6.21 2.91
CA ALA A 164 -3.12 -4.79 3.09
C ALA A 164 -2.34 -4.19 1.91
N GLU A 165 -2.32 -4.82 0.76
CA GLU A 165 -1.58 -4.50 -0.46
C GLU A 165 -2.50 -4.47 -1.67
N ASN A 166 -2.26 -3.56 -2.63
CA ASN A 166 -2.91 -3.62 -3.93
C ASN A 166 -2.29 -4.73 -4.78
N VAL A 167 -3.02 -5.20 -5.79
CA VAL A 167 -2.65 -6.34 -6.63
C VAL A 167 -2.67 -5.97 -8.11
N PHE A 168 -1.75 -6.55 -8.86
CA PHE A 168 -1.66 -6.47 -10.30
C PHE A 168 -1.49 -7.86 -10.90
N ILE A 169 -2.09 -8.07 -12.06
CA ILE A 169 -1.79 -9.19 -12.94
C ILE A 169 -1.23 -8.68 -14.27
N VAL A 170 -0.38 -9.47 -14.91
CA VAL A 170 -0.03 -9.28 -16.32
C VAL A 170 -0.71 -10.40 -17.11
N ARG A 171 -1.39 -10.05 -18.19
CA ARG A 171 -2.01 -11.01 -19.09
C ARG A 171 -1.96 -10.49 -20.52
N ASP A 172 -1.45 -11.33 -21.43
CA ASP A 172 -1.30 -10.99 -22.85
C ASP A 172 -0.56 -9.65 -23.08
N GLY A 173 0.45 -9.35 -22.24
CA GLY A 173 1.24 -8.12 -22.30
C GLY A 173 0.58 -6.87 -21.72
N VAL A 174 -0.63 -6.97 -21.16
CA VAL A 174 -1.37 -5.88 -20.50
C VAL A 174 -1.21 -5.96 -18.99
N LEU A 175 -0.92 -4.84 -18.34
CA LEU A 175 -0.91 -4.72 -16.88
C LEU A 175 -2.31 -4.37 -16.38
N ILE A 176 -2.90 -5.23 -15.58
CA ILE A 176 -4.29 -5.11 -15.12
C ILE A 176 -4.31 -5.05 -13.60
N THR A 177 -5.14 -4.16 -13.05
CA THR A 177 -5.36 -4.04 -11.60
C THR A 177 -6.85 -3.84 -11.32
N PRO A 178 -7.37 -4.31 -10.17
CA PRO A 178 -8.74 -4.03 -9.79
C PRO A 178 -9.03 -2.52 -9.78
N SER A 179 -10.19 -2.13 -10.32
CA SER A 179 -10.64 -0.74 -10.29
C SER A 179 -10.94 -0.28 -8.86
N VAL A 180 -11.02 1.01 -8.64
CA VAL A 180 -11.34 1.58 -7.30
C VAL A 180 -12.72 1.18 -6.80
N THR A 181 -13.61 0.71 -7.67
CA THR A 181 -14.95 0.20 -7.32
C THR A 181 -14.92 -1.22 -6.75
N GLU A 182 -13.79 -1.91 -6.82
CA GLU A 182 -13.59 -3.24 -6.23
C GLU A 182 -13.17 -3.17 -4.74
N ASN A 183 -13.57 -2.11 -4.03
CA ASN A 183 -13.34 -1.91 -2.61
C ASN A 183 -11.86 -1.91 -2.20
N ILE A 184 -11.00 -1.40 -3.06
CA ILE A 184 -9.57 -1.26 -2.82
C ILE A 184 -9.21 0.06 -2.14
N LEU A 185 -8.09 0.08 -1.44
CA LEU A 185 -7.44 1.35 -1.08
C LEU A 185 -6.73 1.93 -2.31
N GLU A 186 -6.90 3.24 -2.56
CA GLU A 186 -6.17 3.96 -3.61
C GLU A 186 -4.69 4.11 -3.21
N GLY A 187 -3.88 3.07 -3.49
CA GLY A 187 -2.50 2.97 -3.06
C GLY A 187 -1.58 3.95 -3.79
N ILE A 188 -0.66 4.61 -3.05
CA ILE A 188 0.33 5.51 -3.66
C ILE A 188 1.36 4.68 -4.46
N THR A 189 1.79 3.54 -3.94
CA THR A 189 2.66 2.61 -4.67
C THR A 189 1.94 2.05 -5.90
N ARG A 190 0.66 1.69 -5.80
CA ARG A 190 -0.17 1.25 -6.93
C ARG A 190 -0.15 2.29 -8.05
N ARG A 191 -0.47 3.55 -7.74
CA ARG A 191 -0.45 4.65 -8.71
C ARG A 191 0.93 4.83 -9.34
N SER A 192 2.00 4.79 -8.53
CA SER A 192 3.37 4.90 -9.04
C SER A 192 3.73 3.78 -10.00
N VAL A 193 3.33 2.54 -9.72
CA VAL A 193 3.56 1.38 -10.60
C VAL A 193 2.80 1.54 -11.91
N MET A 194 1.56 2.02 -11.90
CA MET A 194 0.79 2.29 -13.12
C MET A 194 1.47 3.37 -13.99
N GLU A 195 1.91 4.47 -13.35
CA GLU A 195 2.64 5.55 -14.03
C GLU A 195 3.96 5.03 -14.65
N LEU A 196 4.71 4.19 -13.92
CA LEU A 196 5.97 3.61 -14.40
C LEU A 196 5.77 2.59 -15.52
N ALA A 197 4.77 1.73 -15.42
CA ALA A 197 4.47 0.74 -16.46
C ALA A 197 4.16 1.42 -17.80
N ALA A 198 3.36 2.47 -17.80
CA ALA A 198 3.02 3.22 -18.98
C ALA A 198 4.21 4.04 -19.51
N ALA A 199 4.94 4.76 -18.63
CA ALA A 199 5.98 5.72 -19.03
C ALA A 199 7.32 5.08 -19.40
N GLU A 200 7.70 3.98 -18.74
CA GLU A 200 9.03 3.36 -18.86
C GLU A 200 9.03 2.04 -19.62
N LEU A 201 7.92 1.27 -19.53
CA LEU A 201 7.82 0.00 -20.22
C LEU A 201 6.92 0.05 -21.47
N GLY A 202 6.15 1.13 -21.65
CA GLY A 202 5.21 1.25 -22.76
C GLY A 202 4.09 0.22 -22.73
N ILE A 203 3.79 -0.32 -21.54
CA ILE A 203 2.76 -1.35 -21.36
C ILE A 203 1.41 -0.68 -21.12
N GLU A 204 0.38 -1.19 -21.79
CA GLU A 204 -1.00 -0.78 -21.52
C GLU A 204 -1.38 -1.12 -20.07
N VAL A 205 -2.00 -0.16 -19.38
CA VAL A 205 -2.47 -0.32 -18.00
C VAL A 205 -3.98 -0.20 -17.96
N VAL A 206 -4.67 -1.25 -17.47
CA VAL A 206 -6.13 -1.32 -17.44
C VAL A 206 -6.63 -1.51 -16.02
N GLU A 207 -7.56 -0.65 -15.61
CA GLU A 207 -8.32 -0.82 -14.37
C GLU A 207 -9.67 -1.48 -14.70
N ARG A 208 -9.88 -2.71 -14.23
CA ARG A 208 -11.13 -3.45 -14.42
C ARG A 208 -11.35 -4.49 -13.33
N PRO A 209 -12.57 -5.04 -13.19
CA PRO A 209 -12.79 -6.26 -12.42
C PRO A 209 -11.90 -7.41 -12.91
N ILE A 210 -11.43 -8.23 -11.99
CA ILE A 210 -10.64 -9.44 -12.27
C ILE A 210 -11.35 -10.61 -11.60
N ASP A 211 -11.73 -11.61 -12.38
CA ASP A 211 -12.36 -12.82 -11.86
C ASP A 211 -11.36 -13.67 -11.06
N ARG A 212 -11.86 -14.37 -10.04
CA ARG A 212 -11.04 -15.28 -9.22
C ARG A 212 -10.16 -16.20 -10.05
N THR A 213 -10.72 -16.80 -11.11
CA THR A 213 -10.00 -17.81 -11.90
C THR A 213 -8.92 -17.19 -12.79
N GLU A 214 -9.00 -15.91 -13.06
CA GLU A 214 -8.02 -15.19 -13.87
C GLU A 214 -6.63 -15.15 -13.21
N VAL A 215 -6.58 -15.16 -11.86
CA VAL A 215 -5.30 -15.22 -11.12
C VAL A 215 -4.54 -16.53 -11.29
N TYR A 216 -5.23 -17.60 -11.77
CA TYR A 216 -4.59 -18.91 -12.02
C TYR A 216 -4.04 -19.05 -13.45
N ILE A 217 -4.39 -18.14 -14.34
CA ILE A 217 -4.04 -18.20 -15.77
C ILE A 217 -3.33 -16.94 -16.26
N CYS A 218 -3.06 -15.99 -15.38
CA CYS A 218 -2.27 -14.80 -15.71
C CYS A 218 -0.80 -15.16 -15.89
N ASP A 219 -0.07 -14.34 -16.67
CA ASP A 219 1.35 -14.52 -16.95
C ASP A 219 2.21 -14.15 -15.74
N GLU A 220 1.85 -13.03 -15.05
CA GLU A 220 2.52 -12.55 -13.85
C GLU A 220 1.47 -12.04 -12.83
N LEU A 221 1.84 -12.11 -11.56
CA LEU A 221 1.05 -11.60 -10.45
C LEU A 221 1.98 -10.95 -9.42
N PHE A 222 1.64 -9.77 -8.90
CA PHE A 222 2.42 -9.12 -7.86
C PHE A 222 1.57 -8.18 -7.00
N MET A 223 2.06 -7.90 -5.81
CA MET A 223 1.44 -6.98 -4.85
C MET A 223 2.25 -5.69 -4.73
N THR A 224 1.56 -4.61 -4.37
CA THR A 224 2.20 -3.30 -4.13
C THR A 224 1.69 -2.63 -2.87
N GLY A 225 2.59 -2.00 -2.13
CA GLY A 225 2.25 -1.23 -0.94
C GLY A 225 3.47 -0.53 -0.35
N THR A 226 3.28 0.39 0.57
CA THR A 226 4.40 1.09 1.24
C THR A 226 5.29 0.11 2.01
N ALA A 227 4.70 -0.88 2.69
CA ALA A 227 5.44 -1.89 3.43
C ALA A 227 5.95 -3.01 2.49
N ALA A 228 5.08 -3.54 1.65
CA ALA A 228 5.39 -4.64 0.72
C ALA A 228 6.20 -4.21 -0.50
N GLN A 229 6.24 -2.89 -0.79
CA GLN A 229 6.94 -2.34 -1.96
C GLN A 229 6.38 -2.92 -3.26
N VAL A 230 7.17 -3.68 -4.02
CA VAL A 230 6.74 -4.51 -5.15
C VAL A 230 7.14 -5.94 -4.85
N THR A 231 6.17 -6.80 -4.60
CA THR A 231 6.35 -8.19 -4.18
C THR A 231 5.75 -9.13 -5.22
N ALA A 232 6.58 -9.97 -5.84
CA ALA A 232 6.10 -10.94 -6.81
C ALA A 232 5.40 -12.12 -6.13
N ILE A 233 4.27 -12.55 -6.71
CA ILE A 233 3.54 -13.75 -6.32
C ILE A 233 3.79 -14.81 -7.39
N THR A 234 4.37 -15.93 -6.99
CA THR A 234 4.71 -17.03 -7.90
C THR A 234 3.80 -18.24 -7.77
N LYS A 235 2.97 -18.27 -6.70
CA LYS A 235 1.99 -19.34 -6.47
C LYS A 235 0.73 -18.81 -5.83
N VAL A 236 -0.43 -19.32 -6.27
CA VAL A 236 -1.74 -19.07 -5.67
C VAL A 236 -2.42 -20.42 -5.41
N ASP A 237 -2.88 -20.69 -4.19
CA ASP A 237 -3.54 -21.94 -3.81
C ASP A 237 -2.77 -23.19 -4.31
N HIS A 238 -1.44 -23.21 -4.14
CA HIS A 238 -0.49 -24.25 -4.60
C HIS A 238 -0.34 -24.38 -6.13
N ARG A 239 -0.98 -23.51 -6.94
CA ARG A 239 -0.80 -23.47 -8.39
C ARG A 239 0.27 -22.45 -8.75
N PRO A 240 1.20 -22.76 -9.68
CA PRO A 240 2.15 -21.76 -10.15
C PRO A 240 1.42 -20.65 -10.91
N VAL A 241 1.94 -19.42 -10.81
CA VAL A 241 1.60 -18.29 -11.68
C VAL A 241 2.63 -18.28 -12.80
N GLY A 242 2.20 -18.22 -14.05
CA GLY A 242 3.11 -18.31 -15.19
C GLY A 242 4.00 -19.56 -15.11
N ASN A 243 5.31 -19.35 -15.11
CA ASN A 243 6.30 -20.43 -14.96
C ASN A 243 6.66 -20.73 -13.49
N GLY A 244 6.06 -20.07 -12.52
CA GLY A 244 6.35 -20.23 -11.10
C GLY A 244 7.51 -19.37 -10.59
N GLU A 245 7.97 -18.40 -11.37
CA GLU A 245 9.03 -17.46 -11.04
C GLU A 245 8.52 -16.00 -11.17
N MET A 246 9.29 -15.04 -10.65
CA MET A 246 8.98 -13.62 -10.84
C MET A 246 9.10 -13.26 -12.32
N GLY A 247 8.01 -12.76 -12.91
CA GLY A 247 7.97 -12.40 -14.31
C GLY A 247 8.74 -11.12 -14.64
N PRO A 248 9.05 -10.92 -15.94
CA PRO A 248 9.92 -9.83 -16.40
C PRO A 248 9.32 -8.44 -16.18
N VAL A 249 7.98 -8.27 -16.21
CA VAL A 249 7.33 -6.98 -15.97
C VAL A 249 7.44 -6.62 -14.48
N ALA A 250 7.11 -7.56 -13.59
CA ALA A 250 7.25 -7.37 -12.15
C ALA A 250 8.69 -7.06 -11.75
N ALA A 251 9.67 -7.77 -12.32
CA ALA A 251 11.10 -7.54 -12.08
C ALA A 251 11.53 -6.12 -12.47
N LYS A 252 11.23 -5.69 -13.70
CA LYS A 252 11.56 -4.35 -14.18
C LYS A 252 10.91 -3.23 -13.36
N LEU A 253 9.61 -3.38 -13.03
CA LEU A 253 8.90 -2.39 -12.20
C LEU A 253 9.47 -2.33 -10.79
N ARG A 254 9.86 -3.47 -10.22
CA ARG A 254 10.51 -3.55 -8.92
C ARG A 254 11.85 -2.82 -8.90
N ASP A 255 12.72 -3.10 -9.87
CA ASP A 255 14.03 -2.47 -9.97
C ASP A 255 13.91 -0.95 -10.17
N LEU A 256 13.05 -0.51 -11.10
CA LEU A 256 12.73 0.91 -11.29
C LEU A 256 12.20 1.57 -10.01
N PHE A 257 11.29 0.91 -9.32
CA PHE A 257 10.74 1.40 -8.06
C PHE A 257 11.84 1.61 -7.01
N PHE A 258 12.74 0.63 -6.84
CA PHE A 258 13.83 0.74 -5.87
C PHE A 258 14.83 1.83 -6.21
N ASP A 259 15.15 2.04 -7.47
CA ASP A 259 16.02 3.14 -7.91
C ASP A 259 15.37 4.50 -7.64
N ILE A 260 14.08 4.61 -7.91
CA ILE A 260 13.32 5.86 -7.71
C ILE A 260 13.19 6.20 -6.24
N VAL A 261 12.75 5.27 -5.38
CA VAL A 261 12.54 5.56 -3.95
C VAL A 261 13.84 5.87 -3.21
N ARG A 262 14.98 5.43 -3.73
CA ARG A 262 16.32 5.75 -3.24
C ARG A 262 16.95 6.99 -3.91
N ALA A 263 16.14 7.75 -4.67
CA ALA A 263 16.57 8.95 -5.40
C ALA A 263 17.77 8.74 -6.35
N LYS A 264 17.89 7.53 -6.93
CA LYS A 264 18.92 7.21 -7.93
C LYS A 264 18.50 7.56 -9.36
N ASN A 265 17.20 7.76 -9.59
CA ASN A 265 16.65 8.12 -10.90
C ASN A 265 16.23 9.60 -10.93
N PRO A 266 17.00 10.49 -11.59
CA PRO A 266 16.73 11.94 -11.60
C PRO A 266 15.43 12.33 -12.33
N LYS A 267 14.93 11.50 -13.25
CA LYS A 267 13.65 11.73 -13.95
C LYS A 267 12.47 11.83 -12.98
N TYR A 268 12.54 11.11 -11.86
CA TYR A 268 11.50 11.04 -10.83
C TYR A 268 11.88 11.75 -9.52
N SER A 269 12.84 12.68 -9.57
CA SER A 269 13.30 13.43 -8.38
C SER A 269 12.16 14.15 -7.65
N ALA A 270 11.13 14.61 -8.39
CA ALA A 270 9.95 15.25 -7.80
C ALA A 270 9.10 14.33 -6.89
N TRP A 271 9.29 13.01 -6.97
CA TRP A 271 8.61 12.05 -6.08
C TRP A 271 9.31 11.91 -4.72
N ASN A 272 10.52 12.41 -4.60
CA ASN A 272 11.35 12.25 -3.42
C ASN A 272 11.64 13.61 -2.76
N ILE A 273 11.56 13.63 -1.44
CA ILE A 273 11.96 14.81 -0.65
C ILE A 273 13.09 14.38 0.28
N GLU A 274 14.22 15.08 0.18
CA GLU A 274 15.37 14.87 1.04
C GLU A 274 15.03 15.25 2.49
N VAL A 275 15.46 14.44 3.43
CA VAL A 275 15.30 14.63 4.87
C VAL A 275 16.45 15.45 5.44
#